data_2692a6a9687b632a3707a4ebf7c3dabe
#
_entry.id   2692a6a9687b632a3707a4ebf7c3dabe
#
_cell.length_a   1.000
_cell.length_b   1.000
_cell.length_c   1.000
_cell.angle_alpha   90.00
_cell.angle_beta   90.00
_cell.angle_gamma   90.00
#
_symmetry.space_group_name_H-M   'P 1'
#
loop_
_entity.id
_entity.type
_entity.pdbx_description
1 polymer ?
#
loop_
_entity_poly.entity_id
_entity_poly.type
_entity_poly.pdbx_seq_one_letter_code
_entity_poly.pdbx_strand_id
1 'polypeptide(L)'
;MKNWWLLFIVFVSCSKNAQVYAPVGGLSEEEMGVSKNRAKQLNTMEREQIQEWISKQKEKFYPTQLNYWSNIENLEQRKKKQDGEQVSFQYELYDFDLQKFYEKPKIYKNAPLGKFEELDAIEDAVRYLNPDEETTLLVPSVLAYGTYGDGDQIPYDMPLIIKLKLIK
;
A
#
# COMPACT_ATOMS: atom_id res chain seq x y z
N MET A 1 1.27 3.52 85.72
CA MET A 1 1.12 4.64 84.78
C MET A 1 1.89 4.30 83.51
N LYS A 2 1.22 4.00 82.41
CA LYS A 2 1.78 3.36 81.23
C LYS A 2 1.84 4.38 80.12
N ASN A 3 3.01 4.86 79.78
CA ASN A 3 3.20 5.86 78.74
C ASN A 3 3.10 5.16 77.35
N TRP A 4 2.04 5.49 76.58
CA TRP A 4 1.87 5.05 75.21
C TRP A 4 2.44 6.12 74.31
N TRP A 5 3.56 5.88 73.67
CA TRP A 5 4.19 6.75 72.68
C TRP A 5 3.65 6.38 71.30
N LEU A 6 2.78 7.19 70.76
CA LEU A 6 2.27 7.07 69.42
C LEU A 6 3.34 7.58 68.43
N LEU A 7 3.94 6.63 67.71
CA LEU A 7 4.88 6.90 66.62
C LEU A 7 4.06 7.27 65.37
N PHE A 8 4.05 8.58 65.01
CA PHE A 8 3.50 9.05 63.73
C PHE A 8 4.54 8.80 62.64
N ILE A 9 4.31 7.78 61.80
CA ILE A 9 5.08 7.57 60.59
C ILE A 9 4.48 8.43 59.49
N VAL A 10 5.14 9.53 59.14
CA VAL A 10 4.81 10.37 57.99
C VAL A 10 5.37 9.70 56.73
N PHE A 11 4.49 9.08 55.92
CA PHE A 11 4.84 8.65 54.57
C PHE A 11 4.99 9.86 53.67
N VAL A 12 6.21 10.33 53.45
CA VAL A 12 6.51 11.26 52.35
C VAL A 12 6.48 10.47 51.05
N SER A 13 5.32 10.49 50.37
CA SER A 13 5.21 9.99 49.01
C SER A 13 5.92 10.97 48.09
N CYS A 14 7.15 10.65 47.70
CA CYS A 14 7.79 11.32 46.55
C CYS A 14 7.08 10.90 45.27
N SER A 15 6.13 11.70 44.80
CA SER A 15 5.66 11.61 43.44
C SER A 15 6.78 12.08 42.52
N LYS A 16 7.59 11.14 42.01
CA LYS A 16 8.45 11.41 40.88
C LYS A 16 7.50 11.68 39.69
N ASN A 17 7.47 12.91 39.23
CA ASN A 17 6.85 13.22 37.93
C ASN A 17 7.53 12.32 36.91
N ALA A 18 6.81 11.31 36.43
CA ALA A 18 7.27 10.50 35.32
C ALA A 18 7.38 11.45 34.10
N GLN A 19 8.60 11.83 33.78
CA GLN A 19 8.89 12.58 32.57
C GLN A 19 8.64 11.60 31.43
N VAL A 20 7.47 11.77 30.78
CA VAL A 20 7.14 10.98 29.58
C VAL A 20 8.03 11.51 28.46
N TYR A 21 9.12 10.80 28.20
CA TYR A 21 9.93 11.06 27.02
C TYR A 21 9.13 10.62 25.79
N ALA A 22 9.04 11.48 24.78
CA ALA A 22 8.53 11.06 23.47
C ALA A 22 9.38 9.88 22.97
N PRO A 23 8.79 8.89 22.27
CA PRO A 23 9.55 7.77 21.73
C PRO A 23 10.71 8.31 20.90
N VAL A 24 11.92 7.82 21.17
CA VAL A 24 13.12 8.18 20.40
C VAL A 24 12.88 7.73 18.96
N GLY A 25 12.77 8.67 18.01
CA GLY A 25 12.47 8.42 16.59
C GLY A 25 11.07 8.81 16.13
N GLY A 26 10.22 9.38 17.00
CA GLY A 26 8.96 9.99 16.54
C GLY A 26 9.21 11.31 15.81
N LEU A 27 8.58 11.49 14.63
CA LEU A 27 8.59 12.78 13.93
C LEU A 27 7.89 13.84 14.77
N SER A 28 8.40 15.07 14.77
CA SER A 28 7.71 16.23 15.35
C SER A 28 6.42 16.51 14.56
N GLU A 29 5.49 17.28 15.16
CA GLU A 29 4.25 17.67 14.46
C GLU A 29 4.54 18.44 13.18
N GLU A 30 5.57 19.26 13.17
CA GLU A 30 6.02 20.00 11.99
C GLU A 30 6.54 19.05 10.90
N GLU A 31 7.42 18.12 11.24
CA GLU A 31 7.95 17.10 10.31
C GLU A 31 6.84 16.20 9.76
N MET A 32 5.86 15.82 10.59
CA MET A 32 4.66 15.10 10.14
C MET A 32 3.82 15.94 9.17
N GLY A 33 3.70 17.25 9.41
CA GLY A 33 3.02 18.19 8.53
C GLY A 33 3.69 18.27 7.16
N VAL A 34 5.02 18.41 7.13
CA VAL A 34 5.81 18.43 5.88
C VAL A 34 5.65 17.11 5.12
N SER A 35 5.75 15.98 5.81
CA SER A 35 5.59 14.65 5.22
C SER A 35 4.20 14.44 4.61
N LYS A 36 3.13 14.84 5.31
CA LYS A 36 1.76 14.77 4.79
C LYS A 36 1.55 15.63 3.55
N ASN A 37 2.11 16.86 3.56
CA ASN A 37 1.99 17.76 2.42
C ASN A 37 2.74 17.21 1.20
N ARG A 38 3.95 16.66 1.38
CA ARG A 38 4.69 15.98 0.32
C ARG A 38 3.89 14.82 -0.27
N ALA A 39 3.37 13.93 0.58
CA ALA A 39 2.58 12.78 0.14
C ALA A 39 1.32 13.21 -0.63
N LYS A 40 0.63 14.27 -0.18
CA LYS A 40 -0.54 14.81 -0.89
C LYS A 40 -0.17 15.39 -2.25
N GLN A 41 0.90 16.15 -2.34
CA GLN A 41 1.36 16.73 -3.60
C GLN A 41 1.76 15.64 -4.58
N LEU A 42 2.56 14.66 -4.15
CA LEU A 42 2.96 13.51 -4.96
C LEU A 42 1.75 12.76 -5.50
N ASN A 43 0.80 12.41 -4.63
CA ASN A 43 -0.42 11.70 -5.05
C ASN A 43 -1.21 12.51 -6.11
N THR A 44 -1.30 13.84 -5.97
CA THR A 44 -1.97 14.69 -6.94
C THR A 44 -1.23 14.65 -8.28
N MET A 45 0.08 14.83 -8.28
CA MET A 45 0.91 14.81 -9.51
C MET A 45 0.83 13.46 -10.23
N GLU A 46 0.92 12.36 -9.50
CA GLU A 46 0.82 11.01 -10.09
C GLU A 46 -0.57 10.76 -10.70
N ARG A 47 -1.63 11.19 -10.02
CA ARG A 47 -2.99 11.07 -10.58
C ARG A 47 -3.17 11.89 -11.86
N GLU A 48 -2.62 13.09 -11.92
CA GLU A 48 -2.62 13.92 -13.12
C GLU A 48 -1.82 13.26 -14.25
N GLN A 49 -0.64 12.72 -13.96
CA GLN A 49 0.17 11.95 -14.91
C GLN A 49 -0.59 10.73 -15.46
N ILE A 50 -1.22 9.95 -14.58
CA ILE A 50 -2.03 8.78 -14.97
C ILE A 50 -3.20 9.22 -15.86
N GLN A 51 -3.93 10.28 -15.50
CA GLN A 51 -5.04 10.78 -16.30
C GLN A 51 -4.58 11.29 -17.68
N GLU A 52 -3.46 12.01 -17.73
CA GLU A 52 -2.86 12.44 -18.99
C GLU A 52 -2.47 11.24 -19.87
N TRP A 53 -1.85 10.21 -19.26
CA TRP A 53 -1.51 8.99 -19.97
C TRP A 53 -2.76 8.27 -20.51
N ILE A 54 -3.80 8.10 -19.68
CA ILE A 54 -5.10 7.52 -20.11
C ILE A 54 -5.68 8.26 -21.29
N SER A 55 -5.64 9.60 -21.29
CA SER A 55 -6.21 10.41 -22.37
C SER A 55 -5.57 10.16 -23.74
N LYS A 56 -4.35 9.63 -23.77
CA LYS A 56 -3.59 9.29 -24.98
C LYS A 56 -3.82 7.85 -25.44
N GLN A 57 -4.50 7.02 -24.62
CA GLN A 57 -4.75 5.62 -24.95
C GLN A 57 -6.05 5.44 -25.74
N LYS A 58 -6.10 4.39 -26.56
CA LYS A 58 -7.34 3.94 -27.22
C LYS A 58 -8.20 3.11 -26.25
N GLU A 59 -7.57 2.46 -25.31
CA GLU A 59 -8.19 1.63 -24.28
C GLU A 59 -8.74 2.51 -23.18
N LYS A 60 -9.90 2.12 -22.63
CA LYS A 60 -10.51 2.84 -21.50
C LYS A 60 -10.04 2.26 -20.20
N PHE A 61 -9.84 3.14 -19.21
CA PHE A 61 -9.48 2.76 -17.85
C PHE A 61 -10.49 3.32 -16.87
N TYR A 62 -10.86 2.52 -15.89
CA TYR A 62 -11.89 2.81 -14.89
C TYR A 62 -11.28 2.83 -13.50
N PRO A 63 -11.57 3.86 -12.68
CA PRO A 63 -11.04 3.95 -11.33
C PRO A 63 -11.68 2.90 -10.42
N THR A 64 -10.92 2.39 -9.48
CA THR A 64 -11.36 1.48 -8.41
C THR A 64 -11.50 2.20 -7.07
N GLN A 65 -12.13 1.55 -6.08
CA GLN A 65 -12.26 2.09 -4.73
C GLN A 65 -10.92 2.22 -4.01
N LEU A 66 -9.93 1.38 -4.35
CA LEU A 66 -8.56 1.48 -3.83
C LEU A 66 -7.71 2.57 -4.51
N ASN A 67 -8.29 3.33 -5.48
CA ASN A 67 -7.60 4.40 -6.21
C ASN A 67 -6.47 3.94 -7.15
N TYR A 68 -6.56 2.76 -7.70
CA TYR A 68 -5.89 2.39 -8.94
C TYR A 68 -6.90 2.35 -10.10
N TRP A 69 -6.46 2.22 -11.34
CA TRP A 69 -7.33 2.08 -12.52
C TRP A 69 -7.13 0.72 -13.16
N SER A 70 -8.23 0.16 -13.68
CA SER A 70 -8.22 -1.08 -14.47
C SER A 70 -8.85 -0.82 -15.84
N ASN A 71 -8.40 -1.53 -16.87
CA ASN A 71 -9.03 -1.52 -18.17
C ASN A 71 -10.33 -2.35 -18.23
N ILE A 72 -10.71 -2.99 -17.15
CA ILE A 72 -11.97 -3.75 -17.05
C ILE A 72 -13.04 -2.88 -16.42
N GLU A 73 -14.12 -2.62 -17.20
CA GLU A 73 -15.28 -1.90 -16.69
C GLU A 73 -16.01 -2.72 -15.61
N ASN A 74 -16.43 -2.05 -14.54
CA ASN A 74 -17.18 -2.65 -13.44
C ASN A 74 -16.46 -3.84 -12.77
N LEU A 75 -15.13 -3.84 -12.73
CA LEU A 75 -14.32 -4.92 -12.13
C LEU A 75 -14.84 -5.30 -10.74
N GLU A 76 -15.04 -4.33 -9.87
CA GLU A 76 -15.44 -4.51 -8.47
C GLU A 76 -16.92 -4.93 -8.28
N GLN A 77 -17.73 -4.90 -9.34
CA GLN A 77 -19.11 -5.42 -9.30
C GLN A 77 -19.18 -6.92 -9.51
N ARG A 78 -18.08 -7.55 -9.86
CA ARG A 78 -17.98 -9.00 -10.05
C ARG A 78 -17.97 -9.73 -8.70
N LYS A 79 -18.20 -11.04 -8.76
CA LYS A 79 -18.09 -11.88 -7.56
C LYS A 79 -16.66 -11.86 -7.02
N LYS A 80 -16.49 -11.34 -5.82
CA LYS A 80 -15.21 -11.26 -5.13
C LYS A 80 -14.81 -12.62 -4.55
N LYS A 81 -13.60 -13.09 -4.87
CA LYS A 81 -13.00 -14.27 -4.21
C LYS A 81 -12.67 -13.94 -2.76
N GLN A 82 -12.80 -14.94 -1.90
CA GLN A 82 -12.64 -14.77 -0.44
C GLN A 82 -11.21 -15.07 0.02
N ASP A 83 -10.89 -14.60 1.23
CA ASP A 83 -9.62 -14.93 1.88
C ASP A 83 -9.47 -16.44 2.02
N GLY A 84 -8.26 -16.94 1.76
CA GLY A 84 -7.92 -18.35 1.78
C GLY A 84 -8.20 -19.10 0.46
N GLU A 85 -8.95 -18.53 -0.49
CA GLU A 85 -9.03 -19.10 -1.84
C GLU A 85 -7.67 -19.08 -2.49
N GLN A 86 -7.28 -20.19 -3.12
CA GLN A 86 -6.00 -20.29 -3.81
C GLN A 86 -6.11 -19.81 -5.25
N VAL A 87 -5.18 -18.97 -5.64
CA VAL A 87 -5.11 -18.40 -6.98
C VAL A 87 -3.71 -18.56 -7.55
N SER A 88 -3.64 -18.76 -8.88
CA SER A 88 -2.37 -18.68 -9.60
C SER A 88 -2.43 -17.50 -10.54
N PHE A 89 -1.40 -16.66 -10.53
CA PHE A 89 -1.35 -15.48 -11.37
C PHE A 89 0.08 -15.15 -11.76
N GLN A 90 0.19 -14.34 -12.79
CA GLN A 90 1.46 -13.73 -13.18
C GLN A 90 1.26 -12.27 -13.48
N TYR A 91 2.33 -11.48 -13.32
CA TYR A 91 2.31 -10.09 -13.71
C TYR A 91 3.66 -9.58 -14.19
N GLU A 92 3.60 -8.50 -14.93
CA GLU A 92 4.74 -7.75 -15.44
C GLU A 92 4.61 -6.30 -15.04
N LEU A 93 5.74 -5.65 -14.75
CA LEU A 93 5.82 -4.27 -14.27
C LEU A 93 6.47 -3.38 -15.34
N TYR A 94 5.85 -2.24 -15.60
CA TYR A 94 6.30 -1.23 -16.57
C TYR A 94 6.19 0.16 -15.97
N ASP A 95 7.02 1.07 -16.47
CA ASP A 95 6.81 2.51 -16.26
C ASP A 95 5.76 3.08 -17.26
N PHE A 96 5.48 4.38 -17.17
CA PHE A 96 4.53 5.05 -18.05
C PHE A 96 5.07 5.35 -19.47
N ASP A 97 6.36 5.08 -19.72
CA ASP A 97 6.97 5.04 -21.05
C ASP A 97 6.94 3.64 -21.66
N LEU A 98 6.26 2.70 -21.01
CA LEU A 98 6.14 1.27 -21.38
C LEU A 98 7.49 0.54 -21.38
N GLN A 99 8.48 1.02 -20.62
CA GLN A 99 9.71 0.30 -20.36
C GLN A 99 9.47 -0.77 -19.31
N LYS A 100 9.82 -2.00 -19.63
CA LYS A 100 9.65 -3.15 -18.74
C LYS A 100 10.79 -3.20 -17.71
N PHE A 101 10.46 -3.31 -16.43
CA PHE A 101 11.48 -3.38 -15.36
C PHE A 101 12.18 -4.72 -15.29
N TYR A 102 11.48 -5.83 -15.50
CA TYR A 102 12.03 -7.17 -15.39
C TYR A 102 11.79 -7.98 -16.66
N GLU A 103 12.80 -8.70 -17.16
CA GLU A 103 12.67 -9.51 -18.39
C GLU A 103 11.57 -10.59 -18.26
N LYS A 104 11.49 -11.23 -17.09
CA LYS A 104 10.54 -12.32 -16.84
C LYS A 104 9.37 -11.85 -16.00
N PRO A 105 8.15 -12.35 -16.26
CA PRO A 105 7.02 -12.09 -15.38
C PRO A 105 7.26 -12.70 -13.99
N LYS A 106 6.74 -12.07 -12.95
CA LYS A 106 6.62 -12.68 -11.63
C LYS A 106 5.42 -13.63 -11.64
N ILE A 107 5.60 -14.87 -11.17
CA ILE A 107 4.61 -15.94 -11.23
C ILE A 107 4.35 -16.49 -9.83
N TYR A 108 3.09 -16.53 -9.44
CA TYR A 108 2.61 -17.11 -8.19
C TYR A 108 1.69 -18.29 -8.49
N LYS A 109 1.93 -19.42 -7.80
CA LYS A 109 1.11 -20.63 -7.94
C LYS A 109 0.48 -20.99 -6.61
N ASN A 110 -0.83 -21.21 -6.64
CA ASN A 110 -1.61 -21.60 -5.45
C ASN A 110 -1.39 -20.66 -4.26
N ALA A 111 -1.32 -19.35 -4.53
CA ALA A 111 -1.17 -18.34 -3.49
C ALA A 111 -2.53 -18.15 -2.77
N PRO A 112 -2.58 -18.26 -1.44
CA PRO A 112 -3.82 -18.05 -0.69
C PRO A 112 -4.11 -16.55 -0.57
N LEU A 113 -5.26 -16.10 -1.07
CA LEU A 113 -5.71 -14.72 -0.93
C LEU A 113 -5.73 -14.28 0.53
N GLY A 114 -5.31 -13.04 0.80
CA GLY A 114 -5.18 -12.47 2.14
C GLY A 114 -3.90 -12.87 2.89
N LYS A 115 -2.99 -13.62 2.26
CA LYS A 115 -1.74 -14.11 2.89
C LYS A 115 -0.50 -14.00 2.01
N PHE A 116 -0.57 -13.48 0.81
CA PHE A 116 0.63 -13.29 0.00
C PHE A 116 1.14 -11.86 0.08
N GLU A 117 2.46 -11.73 0.14
CA GLU A 117 3.15 -10.44 0.27
C GLU A 117 3.35 -9.81 -1.12
N GLU A 118 2.28 -9.27 -1.70
CA GLU A 118 2.31 -8.55 -2.96
C GLU A 118 1.61 -7.20 -2.85
N LEU A 119 1.69 -6.42 -3.93
CA LEU A 119 1.05 -5.10 -3.98
C LEU A 119 -0.47 -5.22 -3.79
N ASP A 120 -1.02 -4.38 -2.93
CA ASP A 120 -2.47 -4.39 -2.62
C ASP A 120 -3.35 -4.29 -3.86
N ALA A 121 -2.92 -3.52 -4.87
CA ALA A 121 -3.62 -3.40 -6.14
C ALA A 121 -3.67 -4.72 -6.92
N ILE A 122 -2.62 -5.56 -6.86
CA ILE A 122 -2.58 -6.88 -7.49
C ILE A 122 -3.52 -7.82 -6.75
N GLU A 123 -3.43 -7.88 -5.43
CA GLU A 123 -4.29 -8.75 -4.62
C GLU A 123 -5.76 -8.40 -4.82
N ASP A 124 -6.12 -7.12 -4.78
CA ASP A 124 -7.50 -6.70 -4.98
C ASP A 124 -7.99 -7.06 -6.39
N ALA A 125 -7.22 -6.75 -7.45
CA ALA A 125 -7.62 -7.07 -8.82
C ALA A 125 -7.80 -8.58 -9.06
N VAL A 126 -6.87 -9.42 -8.57
CA VAL A 126 -6.93 -10.89 -8.69
C VAL A 126 -8.23 -11.45 -8.11
N ARG A 127 -8.78 -10.82 -7.07
CA ARG A 127 -10.05 -11.26 -6.45
C ARG A 127 -11.24 -11.24 -7.40
N TYR A 128 -11.20 -10.40 -8.43
CA TYR A 128 -12.32 -10.21 -9.37
C TYR A 128 -12.07 -10.82 -10.76
N LEU A 129 -10.83 -11.19 -11.08
CA LEU A 129 -10.50 -11.75 -12.39
C LEU A 129 -11.06 -13.17 -12.55
N ASN A 130 -11.51 -13.46 -13.78
CA ASN A 130 -11.85 -14.82 -14.18
C ASN A 130 -10.58 -15.62 -14.56
N PRO A 131 -10.61 -16.96 -14.53
CA PRO A 131 -9.51 -17.78 -15.01
C PRO A 131 -9.09 -17.40 -16.44
N ASP A 132 -7.79 -17.31 -16.69
CA ASP A 132 -7.15 -16.93 -17.95
C ASP A 132 -7.43 -15.48 -18.41
N GLU A 133 -8.08 -14.67 -17.58
CA GLU A 133 -8.31 -13.25 -17.87
C GLU A 133 -7.06 -12.41 -17.57
N GLU A 134 -6.85 -11.41 -18.43
CA GLU A 134 -5.79 -10.43 -18.31
C GLU A 134 -6.37 -9.04 -18.04
N THR A 135 -5.66 -8.24 -17.26
CA THR A 135 -5.97 -6.82 -17.03
C THR A 135 -4.71 -5.98 -16.99
N THR A 136 -4.85 -4.73 -17.40
CA THR A 136 -3.83 -3.70 -17.20
C THR A 136 -4.28 -2.80 -16.05
N LEU A 137 -3.42 -2.67 -15.04
CA LEU A 137 -3.63 -1.79 -13.91
C LEU A 137 -2.70 -0.59 -14.01
N LEU A 138 -3.21 0.60 -13.69
CA LEU A 138 -2.40 1.81 -13.52
C LEU A 138 -2.40 2.13 -12.03
N VAL A 139 -1.24 2.02 -11.41
CA VAL A 139 -1.11 1.98 -9.95
C VAL A 139 -0.24 3.15 -9.48
N PRO A 140 -0.78 4.07 -8.66
CA PRO A 140 0.03 5.12 -8.03
C PRO A 140 1.12 4.52 -7.14
N SER A 141 2.21 5.24 -6.95
CA SER A 141 3.36 4.75 -6.18
C SER A 141 3.00 4.31 -4.77
N VAL A 142 2.05 4.98 -4.13
CA VAL A 142 1.57 4.66 -2.77
C VAL A 142 0.94 3.26 -2.66
N LEU A 143 0.41 2.72 -3.76
CA LEU A 143 -0.15 1.36 -3.85
C LEU A 143 0.83 0.39 -4.54
N ALA A 144 2.01 0.87 -4.90
CA ALA A 144 3.11 0.12 -5.47
C ALA A 144 4.25 -0.01 -4.44
N TYR A 145 5.47 0.42 -4.78
CA TYR A 145 6.62 0.31 -3.90
C TYR A 145 6.89 1.58 -3.06
N GLY A 146 6.04 2.59 -3.16
CA GLY A 146 6.05 3.78 -2.31
C GLY A 146 7.37 4.54 -2.32
N THR A 147 7.72 5.05 -1.12
CA THR A 147 8.90 5.91 -0.92
C THR A 147 10.23 5.15 -0.85
N TYR A 148 10.22 3.84 -0.98
CA TYR A 148 11.45 3.03 -0.89
C TYR A 148 11.83 2.37 -2.21
N GLY A 149 10.91 2.28 -3.18
CA GLY A 149 11.10 1.43 -4.34
C GLY A 149 11.10 -0.05 -3.97
N ASP A 150 11.53 -0.92 -4.89
CA ASP A 150 11.62 -2.37 -4.61
C ASP A 150 13.04 -2.82 -4.18
N GLY A 151 13.95 -1.88 -4.06
CA GLY A 151 15.35 -2.13 -3.70
C GLY A 151 16.22 -2.69 -4.83
N ASP A 152 15.71 -2.81 -6.06
CA ASP A 152 16.42 -3.31 -7.23
C ASP A 152 16.26 -2.38 -8.45
N GLN A 153 15.22 -2.53 -9.25
CA GLN A 153 15.06 -1.76 -10.49
C GLN A 153 14.00 -0.66 -10.40
N ILE A 154 13.04 -0.77 -9.51
CA ILE A 154 11.96 0.20 -9.39
C ILE A 154 12.32 1.26 -8.37
N PRO A 155 12.51 2.53 -8.80
CA PRO A 155 12.85 3.62 -7.90
C PRO A 155 11.69 3.99 -6.97
N TYR A 156 12.01 4.80 -5.95
CA TYR A 156 11.01 5.38 -5.05
C TYR A 156 10.05 6.31 -5.80
N ASP A 157 8.84 6.45 -5.25
CA ASP A 157 7.80 7.34 -5.76
C ASP A 157 7.46 7.11 -7.26
N MET A 158 7.53 5.86 -7.71
CA MET A 158 7.29 5.48 -9.09
C MET A 158 5.89 4.85 -9.26
N PRO A 159 4.97 5.51 -9.99
CA PRO A 159 3.72 4.88 -10.38
C PRO A 159 3.97 3.82 -11.46
N LEU A 160 3.17 2.76 -11.47
CA LEU A 160 3.40 1.58 -12.30
C LEU A 160 2.24 1.26 -13.23
N ILE A 161 2.56 0.70 -14.39
CA ILE A 161 1.65 -0.07 -15.23
C ILE A 161 1.91 -1.55 -14.94
N ILE A 162 0.86 -2.27 -14.53
CA ILE A 162 0.94 -3.69 -14.20
C ILE A 162 0.07 -4.48 -15.18
N LYS A 163 0.68 -5.37 -15.95
CA LYS A 163 -0.05 -6.34 -16.76
C LYS A 163 -0.22 -7.62 -15.95
N LEU A 164 -1.43 -7.87 -15.51
CA LEU A 164 -1.81 -8.96 -14.61
C LEU A 164 -2.64 -9.99 -15.33
N LYS A 165 -2.32 -11.27 -15.15
CA LYS A 165 -3.09 -12.41 -15.68
C LYS A 165 -3.36 -13.42 -14.59
N LEU A 166 -4.64 -13.80 -14.43
CA LEU A 166 -5.02 -14.95 -13.62
C LEU A 166 -4.79 -16.24 -14.43
N ILE A 167 -4.06 -17.19 -13.85
CA ILE A 167 -3.74 -18.48 -14.48
C ILE A 167 -4.68 -19.55 -13.91
N LYS A 168 -4.99 -20.56 -14.69
CA LYS A 168 -5.75 -21.73 -14.21
C LYS A 168 -5.00 -22.54 -13.18
#